data_044ca3a2fb2a1ac45b459e9966fab720
#
_entry.id   044ca3a2fb2a1ac45b459e9966fab720
#
_cell.length_a   1.000
_cell.length_b   1.000
_cell.length_c   1.000
_cell.angle_alpha   90.00
_cell.angle_beta   90.00
_cell.angle_gamma   90.00
#
_symmetry.space_group_name_H-M   'P 1'
#
loop_
_entity.id
_entity.type
_entity.pdbx_description
1 polymer ?
#
loop_
_entity_poly.entity_id
_entity_poly.type
_entity_poly.pdbx_seq_one_letter_code
_entity_poly.pdbx_strand_id
1 'polypeptide(L)'
;MKKIFSTLIVIAVSAVCCASEMAPLGKSAPELSVKKWVNMSPVSLAQYKGKKAVVLFFWSIDNASIMAFRPLSDLTGKVGDKDVAWIGIANGDEKKISEFKLTSTLPFPVAVDSGSTVKKYMPSKFKHPGCAIISKDGLLVWRGAVRSMPAVLKRLLAGKLDIKEIARREEFNIKLGSAVRGKKYKEPIALIEQEQKIKFSADLVALHLQLLLESKNTDGALSMLDKAVESHPELIGPHLLRQMVLRSYFKDEKRASAAAADSIERLKKYPKVLADMLQNEMKLSQDQRSPRFIYDMSEALNVSRRTLNKREQAVMLLLYAQAMNICSFNCKAEKAAEEAEKLFTDQRDMQTAAMLKNYYKKLNELKKQLSGKK
;
A
#
# COMPACT_ATOMS: atom_id res chain seq x y z
N MET A 1 -5.78 8.04 23.13
CA MET A 1 -5.25 6.68 22.83
C MET A 1 -6.04 5.91 21.78
N LYS A 2 -7.39 5.85 21.77
CA LYS A 2 -8.17 5.18 20.71
C LYS A 2 -8.02 5.78 19.31
N LYS A 3 -7.65 7.07 19.15
CA LYS A 3 -7.52 7.74 17.84
C LYS A 3 -6.20 7.49 17.10
N ILE A 4 -5.11 7.15 17.76
CA ILE A 4 -3.81 6.90 17.12
C ILE A 4 -3.79 5.53 16.43
N PHE A 5 -4.43 4.52 16.99
CA PHE A 5 -4.60 3.20 16.37
C PHE A 5 -5.60 3.21 15.20
N SER A 6 -6.56 4.15 15.18
CA SER A 6 -7.53 4.25 14.07
C SER A 6 -6.94 4.75 12.75
N THR A 7 -5.79 5.40 12.76
CA THR A 7 -5.23 6.02 11.56
C THR A 7 -4.21 5.12 10.85
N LEU A 8 -3.68 4.10 11.52
CA LEU A 8 -2.56 3.30 11.00
C LEU A 8 -2.99 1.99 10.31
N ILE A 9 -4.16 1.46 10.56
CA ILE A 9 -4.60 0.19 9.97
C ILE A 9 -6.10 0.23 9.68
N VAL A 10 -6.50 1.06 8.71
CA VAL A 10 -7.64 0.73 7.86
C VAL A 10 -7.08 -0.12 6.72
N ILE A 11 -6.52 -1.27 7.03
CA ILE A 11 -6.59 -2.39 6.11
C ILE A 11 -8.07 -2.70 6.09
N ALA A 12 -8.72 -2.26 5.01
CA ALA A 12 -10.09 -2.59 4.75
C ALA A 12 -10.21 -4.11 4.69
N VAL A 13 -10.45 -4.74 5.83
CA VAL A 13 -11.22 -5.97 5.90
C VAL A 13 -12.62 -5.53 5.48
N SER A 14 -12.73 -5.15 4.20
CA SER A 14 -13.99 -4.83 3.55
C SER A 14 -14.77 -6.12 3.56
N ALA A 15 -15.65 -6.20 4.52
CA ALA A 15 -16.44 -7.33 4.87
C ALA A 15 -17.04 -7.99 3.62
N VAL A 16 -16.52 -9.13 3.25
CA VAL A 16 -17.21 -10.06 2.37
C VAL A 16 -18.26 -10.77 3.19
N CYS A 17 -19.48 -10.32 3.09
CA CYS A 17 -20.66 -11.02 3.62
C CYS A 17 -21.28 -11.83 2.48
N CYS A 18 -21.63 -13.08 2.73
CA CYS A 18 -22.28 -14.03 1.83
C CYS A 18 -21.41 -14.52 0.66
N ALA A 19 -20.52 -15.46 0.95
CA ALA A 19 -19.71 -16.17 -0.06
C ALA A 19 -20.54 -17.10 -0.98
N SER A 20 -21.85 -17.30 -0.73
CA SER A 20 -22.65 -18.29 -1.45
C SER A 20 -23.11 -17.87 -2.85
N GLU A 21 -23.09 -16.56 -3.17
CA GLU A 21 -23.56 -16.07 -4.49
C GLU A 21 -22.43 -15.54 -5.38
N MET A 22 -21.27 -15.23 -4.83
CA MET A 22 -20.19 -14.60 -5.57
C MET A 22 -19.32 -15.61 -6.31
N ALA A 23 -19.14 -15.42 -7.63
CA ALA A 23 -18.30 -16.28 -8.44
C ALA A 23 -16.82 -16.24 -7.99
N PRO A 24 -16.16 -17.40 -7.83
CA PRO A 24 -14.77 -17.43 -7.39
C PRO A 24 -13.82 -16.96 -8.51
N LEU A 25 -12.73 -16.29 -8.13
CA LEU A 25 -11.68 -15.92 -9.08
C LEU A 25 -10.96 -17.17 -9.62
N GLY A 26 -10.49 -17.07 -10.86
CA GLY A 26 -9.86 -18.20 -11.57
C GLY A 26 -10.83 -19.22 -12.14
N LYS A 27 -12.14 -19.02 -11.99
CA LYS A 27 -13.20 -19.87 -12.58
C LYS A 27 -13.91 -19.14 -13.70
N SER A 28 -14.71 -19.88 -14.49
CA SER A 28 -15.52 -19.30 -15.56
C SER A 28 -16.39 -18.17 -15.05
N ALA A 29 -16.34 -17.03 -15.73
CA ALA A 29 -17.18 -15.89 -15.42
C ALA A 29 -18.65 -16.22 -15.68
N PRO A 30 -19.58 -15.95 -14.74
CA PRO A 30 -21.00 -16.17 -14.98
C PRO A 30 -21.52 -15.18 -16.03
N GLU A 31 -22.49 -15.65 -16.84
CA GLU A 31 -23.14 -14.75 -17.81
C GLU A 31 -23.88 -13.60 -17.11
N LEU A 32 -23.99 -12.48 -17.85
CA LEU A 32 -24.64 -11.28 -17.39
C LEU A 32 -26.15 -11.49 -17.30
N SER A 33 -26.74 -11.14 -16.19
CA SER A 33 -28.17 -11.11 -15.99
C SER A 33 -28.60 -9.65 -15.87
N VAL A 34 -29.12 -9.11 -16.97
CA VAL A 34 -29.47 -7.69 -17.08
C VAL A 34 -30.94 -7.52 -17.46
N LYS A 35 -31.55 -6.41 -17.05
CA LYS A 35 -32.95 -6.07 -17.39
C LYS A 35 -33.04 -5.51 -18.80
N LYS A 36 -32.13 -4.61 -19.14
CA LYS A 36 -32.18 -3.83 -20.38
C LYS A 36 -30.81 -3.33 -20.77
N TRP A 37 -30.52 -3.31 -22.05
CA TRP A 37 -29.41 -2.57 -22.65
C TRP A 37 -29.87 -1.17 -23.04
N VAL A 38 -29.05 -0.16 -22.75
CA VAL A 38 -29.53 1.24 -22.79
C VAL A 38 -29.02 2.00 -23.99
N ASN A 39 -27.75 1.88 -24.34
CA ASN A 39 -27.12 2.72 -25.37
C ASN A 39 -26.65 1.96 -26.61
N MET A 40 -26.55 0.65 -26.56
CA MET A 40 -26.06 -0.20 -27.65
C MET A 40 -26.82 -1.54 -27.69
N SER A 41 -26.59 -2.31 -28.74
CA SER A 41 -27.17 -3.66 -28.88
C SER A 41 -26.71 -4.58 -27.75
N PRO A 42 -27.52 -5.56 -27.35
CA PRO A 42 -27.18 -6.58 -26.38
C PRO A 42 -25.89 -7.32 -26.70
N VAL A 43 -25.07 -7.56 -25.67
CA VAL A 43 -23.84 -8.37 -25.79
C VAL A 43 -23.85 -9.50 -24.78
N SER A 44 -23.16 -10.60 -25.08
CA SER A 44 -22.91 -11.71 -24.15
C SER A 44 -21.41 -11.89 -23.92
N LEU A 45 -21.04 -12.44 -22.76
CA LEU A 45 -19.61 -12.73 -22.49
C LEU A 45 -19.06 -13.78 -23.45
N ALA A 46 -19.91 -14.72 -23.87
CA ALA A 46 -19.54 -15.80 -24.78
C ALA A 46 -18.98 -15.28 -26.13
N GLN A 47 -19.48 -14.15 -26.65
CA GLN A 47 -19.00 -13.59 -27.93
C GLN A 47 -17.56 -13.09 -27.89
N TYR A 48 -17.04 -12.76 -26.68
CA TYR A 48 -15.68 -12.29 -26.48
C TYR A 48 -14.69 -13.39 -26.14
N LYS A 49 -15.18 -14.57 -25.71
CA LYS A 49 -14.34 -15.69 -25.32
C LYS A 49 -13.43 -16.14 -26.49
N GLY A 50 -12.16 -16.34 -26.19
CA GLY A 50 -11.12 -16.66 -27.18
C GLY A 50 -10.59 -15.46 -27.97
N LYS A 51 -11.24 -14.28 -27.86
CA LYS A 51 -10.93 -13.10 -28.68
C LYS A 51 -10.39 -11.94 -27.86
N LYS A 52 -11.11 -11.53 -26.83
CA LYS A 52 -10.81 -10.32 -26.03
C LYS A 52 -10.95 -10.59 -24.56
N ALA A 53 -10.18 -9.89 -23.73
CA ALA A 53 -10.51 -9.73 -22.31
C ALA A 53 -11.75 -8.83 -22.17
N VAL A 54 -12.50 -8.98 -21.06
CA VAL A 54 -13.67 -8.13 -20.80
C VAL A 54 -13.48 -7.41 -19.48
N VAL A 55 -13.72 -6.10 -19.47
CA VAL A 55 -13.82 -5.29 -18.26
C VAL A 55 -15.27 -4.94 -18.00
N LEU A 56 -15.81 -5.43 -16.89
CA LEU A 56 -17.12 -5.02 -16.39
C LEU A 56 -16.93 -3.82 -15.45
N PHE A 57 -17.63 -2.74 -15.73
CA PHE A 57 -17.65 -1.54 -14.90
C PHE A 57 -18.99 -1.42 -14.18
N PHE A 58 -18.99 -1.62 -12.86
CA PHE A 58 -20.17 -1.53 -12.00
C PHE A 58 -20.31 -0.12 -11.45
N TRP A 59 -21.48 0.51 -11.67
CA TRP A 59 -21.71 1.89 -11.30
C TRP A 59 -23.17 2.17 -10.91
N SER A 60 -23.43 3.34 -10.32
CA SER A 60 -24.74 3.87 -10.02
C SER A 60 -24.76 5.38 -10.28
N ILE A 61 -25.94 6.01 -10.22
CA ILE A 61 -26.05 7.47 -10.38
C ILE A 61 -25.65 8.12 -9.05
N ASP A 62 -24.34 8.20 -8.79
CA ASP A 62 -23.73 8.87 -7.65
C ASP A 62 -22.46 9.62 -8.05
N ASN A 63 -22.01 10.55 -7.21
CA ASN A 63 -20.84 11.39 -7.50
C ASN A 63 -19.58 10.60 -7.74
N ALA A 64 -19.34 9.51 -6.99
CA ALA A 64 -18.14 8.71 -7.11
C ALA A 64 -18.08 7.98 -8.47
N SER A 65 -19.23 7.43 -8.92
CA SER A 65 -19.35 6.80 -10.22
C SER A 65 -19.19 7.81 -11.36
N ILE A 66 -19.82 8.99 -11.24
CA ILE A 66 -19.73 10.06 -12.25
C ILE A 66 -18.26 10.51 -12.41
N MET A 67 -17.54 10.70 -11.32
CA MET A 67 -16.11 11.08 -11.35
C MET A 67 -15.24 10.00 -11.99
N ALA A 68 -15.64 8.72 -11.97
CA ALA A 68 -14.90 7.62 -12.57
C ALA A 68 -15.08 7.50 -14.09
N PHE A 69 -16.14 8.08 -14.68
CA PHE A 69 -16.41 7.94 -16.11
C PHE A 69 -15.31 8.53 -16.99
N ARG A 70 -14.83 9.74 -16.70
CA ARG A 70 -13.80 10.38 -17.52
C ARG A 70 -12.50 9.61 -17.54
N PRO A 71 -11.87 9.25 -16.38
CA PRO A 71 -10.68 8.40 -16.39
C PRO A 71 -10.87 7.05 -17.09
N LEU A 72 -12.08 6.48 -16.98
CA LEU A 72 -12.41 5.22 -17.63
C LEU A 72 -12.50 5.39 -19.16
N SER A 73 -13.17 6.43 -19.64
CA SER A 73 -13.25 6.75 -21.07
C SER A 73 -11.88 7.03 -21.68
N ASP A 74 -11.02 7.78 -20.98
CA ASP A 74 -9.63 8.03 -21.39
C ASP A 74 -8.84 6.71 -21.50
N LEU A 75 -9.07 5.77 -20.57
CA LEU A 75 -8.43 4.47 -20.58
C LEU A 75 -8.94 3.59 -21.73
N THR A 76 -10.25 3.58 -22.00
CA THR A 76 -10.82 2.83 -23.15
C THR A 76 -10.22 3.30 -24.46
N GLY A 77 -10.06 4.62 -24.65
CA GLY A 77 -9.40 5.18 -25.81
C GLY A 77 -7.93 4.79 -25.96
N LYS A 78 -7.19 4.72 -24.83
CA LYS A 78 -5.76 4.33 -24.83
C LYS A 78 -5.53 2.84 -25.07
N VAL A 79 -6.35 1.98 -24.50
CA VAL A 79 -6.23 0.52 -24.64
C VAL A 79 -6.78 0.06 -25.98
N GLY A 80 -7.77 0.79 -26.51
CA GLY A 80 -8.49 0.42 -27.74
C GLY A 80 -9.43 -0.77 -27.52
N ASP A 81 -10.12 -1.14 -28.56
CA ASP A 81 -11.11 -2.22 -28.56
C ASP A 81 -10.57 -3.56 -29.12
N LYS A 82 -9.32 -3.58 -29.57
CA LYS A 82 -8.71 -4.77 -30.18
C LYS A 82 -8.60 -5.95 -29.22
N ASP A 83 -8.06 -5.69 -28.03
CA ASP A 83 -7.74 -6.74 -27.05
C ASP A 83 -8.68 -6.75 -25.84
N VAL A 84 -9.48 -5.69 -25.65
CA VAL A 84 -10.37 -5.52 -24.48
C VAL A 84 -11.75 -5.06 -24.94
N ALA A 85 -12.77 -5.71 -24.43
CA ALA A 85 -14.14 -5.25 -24.49
C ALA A 85 -14.55 -4.63 -23.15
N TRP A 86 -15.32 -3.56 -23.19
CA TRP A 86 -15.80 -2.85 -22.03
C TRP A 86 -17.31 -2.95 -21.94
N ILE A 87 -17.86 -3.17 -20.75
CA ILE A 87 -19.30 -3.27 -20.51
C ILE A 87 -19.63 -2.55 -19.21
N GLY A 88 -20.54 -1.59 -19.26
CA GLY A 88 -21.07 -0.92 -18.08
C GLY A 88 -22.27 -1.66 -17.51
N ILE A 89 -22.27 -1.93 -16.21
CA ILE A 89 -23.40 -2.53 -15.50
C ILE A 89 -23.89 -1.50 -14.46
N ALA A 90 -25.02 -0.91 -14.75
CA ALA A 90 -25.64 0.11 -13.92
C ALA A 90 -26.56 -0.50 -12.87
N ASN A 91 -26.40 -0.11 -11.61
CA ASN A 91 -27.29 -0.48 -10.52
C ASN A 91 -28.21 0.68 -10.17
N GLY A 92 -29.52 0.49 -10.25
CA GLY A 92 -30.50 1.50 -9.92
C GLY A 92 -31.78 1.39 -10.72
N ASP A 93 -32.57 2.46 -10.69
CA ASP A 93 -33.82 2.58 -11.42
C ASP A 93 -33.58 2.65 -12.93
N GLU A 94 -34.28 1.79 -13.69
CA GLU A 94 -34.09 1.63 -15.13
C GLU A 94 -34.39 2.93 -15.91
N LYS A 95 -35.47 3.64 -15.54
CA LYS A 95 -35.86 4.87 -16.22
C LYS A 95 -34.81 5.96 -16.01
N LYS A 96 -34.38 6.17 -14.75
CA LYS A 96 -33.34 7.15 -14.42
C LYS A 96 -32.02 6.86 -15.15
N ILE A 97 -31.60 5.58 -15.22
CA ILE A 97 -30.36 5.19 -15.91
C ILE A 97 -30.49 5.42 -17.43
N SER A 98 -31.65 5.10 -18.01
CA SER A 98 -31.89 5.31 -19.44
C SER A 98 -31.93 6.79 -19.83
N GLU A 99 -32.43 7.65 -18.96
CA GLU A 99 -32.53 9.11 -19.16
C GLU A 99 -31.22 9.85 -18.77
N PHE A 100 -30.27 9.17 -18.14
CA PHE A 100 -29.02 9.77 -17.70
C PHE A 100 -28.09 10.08 -18.89
N LYS A 101 -27.90 11.37 -19.19
CA LYS A 101 -27.18 11.84 -20.39
C LYS A 101 -25.81 11.22 -20.58
N LEU A 102 -25.05 10.98 -19.51
CA LEU A 102 -23.73 10.36 -19.63
C LEU A 102 -23.76 8.93 -20.14
N THR A 103 -24.86 8.19 -19.94
CA THR A 103 -25.02 6.82 -20.45
C THR A 103 -24.89 6.75 -21.96
N SER A 104 -25.48 7.72 -22.69
CA SER A 104 -25.41 7.75 -24.16
C SER A 104 -24.04 8.18 -24.70
N THR A 105 -23.18 8.78 -23.89
CA THR A 105 -21.84 9.23 -24.31
C THR A 105 -20.76 8.21 -24.05
N LEU A 106 -21.07 7.11 -23.34
CA LEU A 106 -20.07 6.06 -23.06
C LEU A 106 -19.73 5.27 -24.33
N PRO A 107 -18.45 5.02 -24.62
CA PRO A 107 -18.01 4.35 -25.85
C PRO A 107 -18.17 2.82 -25.79
N PHE A 108 -18.98 2.30 -24.86
CA PHE A 108 -19.18 0.86 -24.65
C PHE A 108 -20.63 0.56 -24.23
N PRO A 109 -21.09 -0.69 -24.43
CA PRO A 109 -22.43 -1.10 -24.04
C PRO A 109 -22.70 -0.90 -22.55
N VAL A 110 -23.88 -0.39 -22.22
CA VAL A 110 -24.37 -0.22 -20.86
C VAL A 110 -25.66 -0.99 -20.68
N ALA A 111 -25.72 -1.76 -19.61
CA ALA A 111 -26.92 -2.49 -19.21
C ALA A 111 -27.36 -2.14 -17.79
N VAL A 112 -28.64 -2.24 -17.52
CA VAL A 112 -29.23 -2.14 -16.19
C VAL A 112 -29.22 -3.51 -15.54
N ASP A 113 -28.61 -3.64 -14.35
CA ASP A 113 -28.57 -4.91 -13.63
C ASP A 113 -29.97 -5.40 -13.23
N SER A 114 -30.17 -6.70 -13.32
CA SER A 114 -31.38 -7.36 -12.78
C SER A 114 -31.39 -7.53 -11.27
N GLY A 115 -30.28 -7.15 -10.61
CA GLY A 115 -30.00 -7.38 -9.19
C GLY A 115 -29.18 -8.64 -8.92
N SER A 116 -28.80 -9.39 -9.96
CA SER A 116 -28.02 -10.62 -9.82
C SER A 116 -26.59 -10.54 -10.38
N THR A 117 -26.32 -9.73 -11.41
CA THR A 117 -24.96 -9.59 -11.95
C THR A 117 -24.02 -8.98 -10.93
N VAL A 118 -24.38 -7.86 -10.30
CA VAL A 118 -23.56 -7.26 -9.26
C VAL A 118 -23.28 -8.25 -8.13
N LYS A 119 -24.28 -9.01 -7.68
CA LYS A 119 -24.12 -10.00 -6.60
C LYS A 119 -23.16 -11.14 -6.97
N LYS A 120 -23.18 -11.59 -8.22
CA LYS A 120 -22.26 -12.64 -8.70
C LYS A 120 -20.82 -12.17 -8.84
N TYR A 121 -20.62 -10.90 -9.16
CA TYR A 121 -19.29 -10.38 -9.46
C TYR A 121 -18.65 -9.61 -8.31
N MET A 122 -19.43 -8.97 -7.45
CA MET A 122 -18.92 -8.06 -6.43
C MET A 122 -19.36 -8.48 -5.02
N PRO A 123 -18.56 -8.17 -3.98
CA PRO A 123 -18.93 -8.45 -2.59
C PRO A 123 -20.26 -7.79 -2.20
N SER A 124 -21.02 -8.38 -1.29
CA SER A 124 -22.34 -7.91 -0.87
C SER A 124 -22.36 -6.48 -0.28
N LYS A 125 -21.23 -6.04 0.31
CA LYS A 125 -21.05 -4.66 0.81
C LYS A 125 -20.29 -3.77 -0.16
N PHE A 126 -20.23 -4.17 -1.43
CA PHE A 126 -19.57 -3.38 -2.46
C PHE A 126 -20.21 -1.98 -2.59
N LYS A 127 -19.34 -0.98 -2.67
CA LYS A 127 -19.73 0.40 -2.96
C LYS A 127 -19.30 0.76 -4.39
N HIS A 128 -20.23 1.33 -5.16
CA HIS A 128 -19.92 1.83 -6.49
C HIS A 128 -18.93 3.01 -6.45
N PRO A 129 -18.07 3.19 -7.47
CA PRO A 129 -17.88 2.32 -8.63
C PRO A 129 -16.83 1.21 -8.39
N GLY A 130 -16.91 0.15 -9.16
CA GLY A 130 -15.90 -0.91 -9.20
C GLY A 130 -15.82 -1.63 -10.53
N CYS A 131 -14.84 -2.52 -10.66
CA CYS A 131 -14.62 -3.27 -11.88
C CYS A 131 -14.41 -4.76 -11.59
N ALA A 132 -14.73 -5.59 -12.58
CA ALA A 132 -14.24 -6.95 -12.68
C ALA A 132 -13.55 -7.16 -14.04
N ILE A 133 -12.53 -8.02 -14.07
CA ILE A 133 -11.80 -8.36 -15.30
C ILE A 133 -12.01 -9.84 -15.58
N ILE A 134 -12.38 -10.14 -16.81
CA ILE A 134 -12.52 -11.50 -17.35
C ILE A 134 -11.42 -11.67 -18.39
N SER A 135 -10.65 -12.76 -18.30
CA SER A 135 -9.62 -13.08 -19.31
C SER A 135 -10.24 -13.45 -20.63
N LYS A 136 -9.44 -13.46 -21.68
CA LYS A 136 -9.90 -13.93 -23.00
C LYS A 136 -10.36 -15.40 -22.99
N ASP A 137 -9.90 -16.20 -22.01
CA ASP A 137 -10.36 -17.58 -21.84
C ASP A 137 -11.72 -17.68 -21.16
N GLY A 138 -12.32 -16.54 -20.79
CA GLY A 138 -13.60 -16.45 -20.10
C GLY A 138 -13.51 -16.67 -18.57
N LEU A 139 -12.33 -16.59 -17.98
CA LEU A 139 -12.14 -16.72 -16.54
C LEU A 139 -12.27 -15.36 -15.85
N LEU A 140 -13.00 -15.30 -14.73
CA LEU A 140 -13.00 -14.13 -13.86
C LEU A 140 -11.66 -14.06 -13.12
N VAL A 141 -10.81 -13.08 -13.46
CA VAL A 141 -9.43 -13.05 -12.97
C VAL A 141 -9.15 -11.98 -11.92
N TRP A 142 -10.05 -10.99 -11.82
CA TRP A 142 -9.90 -9.94 -10.82
C TRP A 142 -11.22 -9.17 -10.62
N ARG A 143 -11.39 -8.60 -9.43
CA ARG A 143 -12.42 -7.63 -9.09
C ARG A 143 -11.88 -6.62 -8.08
N GLY A 144 -12.39 -5.39 -8.11
CA GLY A 144 -11.95 -4.38 -7.14
C GLY A 144 -12.29 -2.95 -7.53
N ALA A 145 -11.60 -1.99 -6.90
CA ALA A 145 -11.80 -0.57 -7.14
C ALA A 145 -11.29 -0.14 -8.52
N VAL A 146 -12.00 0.77 -9.17
CA VAL A 146 -11.67 1.30 -10.50
C VAL A 146 -10.21 1.77 -10.59
N ARG A 147 -9.71 2.46 -9.57
CA ARG A 147 -8.33 2.99 -9.53
C ARG A 147 -7.23 1.92 -9.65
N SER A 148 -7.50 0.70 -9.21
CA SER A 148 -6.54 -0.41 -9.24
C SER A 148 -6.60 -1.21 -10.55
N MET A 149 -7.69 -1.11 -11.29
CA MET A 149 -7.97 -1.89 -12.49
C MET A 149 -6.92 -1.69 -13.60
N PRO A 150 -6.43 -0.47 -13.93
CA PRO A 150 -5.49 -0.27 -15.03
C PRO A 150 -4.19 -1.05 -14.88
N ALA A 151 -3.65 -1.11 -13.65
CA ALA A 151 -2.41 -1.84 -13.37
C ALA A 151 -2.59 -3.36 -13.54
N VAL A 152 -3.75 -3.88 -13.10
CA VAL A 152 -4.08 -5.30 -13.23
C VAL A 152 -4.32 -5.66 -14.71
N LEU A 153 -5.09 -4.84 -15.43
CA LEU A 153 -5.36 -5.03 -16.85
C LEU A 153 -4.06 -5.06 -17.67
N LYS A 154 -3.15 -4.10 -17.41
CA LYS A 154 -1.83 -4.07 -18.06
C LYS A 154 -1.04 -5.37 -17.81
N ARG A 155 -1.06 -5.91 -16.59
CA ARG A 155 -0.39 -7.18 -16.27
C ARG A 155 -1.06 -8.37 -16.96
N LEU A 156 -2.40 -8.38 -17.04
CA LEU A 156 -3.15 -9.43 -17.75
C LEU A 156 -2.78 -9.46 -19.25
N LEU A 157 -2.82 -8.29 -19.90
CA LEU A 157 -2.52 -8.18 -21.34
C LEU A 157 -1.05 -8.53 -21.64
N ALA A 158 -0.14 -8.27 -20.70
CA ALA A 158 1.27 -8.68 -20.80
C ALA A 158 1.52 -10.17 -20.45
N GLY A 159 0.50 -10.96 -20.13
CA GLY A 159 0.65 -12.35 -19.68
C GLY A 159 1.36 -12.53 -18.34
N LYS A 160 1.44 -11.45 -17.53
CA LYS A 160 2.18 -11.40 -16.25
C LYS A 160 1.27 -11.45 -15.01
N LEU A 161 -0.02 -11.75 -15.19
CA LEU A 161 -0.97 -11.81 -14.09
C LEU A 161 -1.01 -13.22 -13.50
N ASP A 162 -0.58 -13.37 -12.25
CA ASP A 162 -0.73 -14.63 -11.52
C ASP A 162 -2.15 -14.77 -10.97
N ILE A 163 -3.02 -15.41 -11.76
CA ILE A 163 -4.44 -15.61 -11.43
C ILE A 163 -4.60 -16.52 -10.22
N LYS A 164 -3.74 -17.54 -10.06
CA LYS A 164 -3.79 -18.48 -8.93
C LYS A 164 -3.51 -17.75 -7.62
N GLU A 165 -2.47 -16.91 -7.61
CA GLU A 165 -2.13 -16.11 -6.42
C GLU A 165 -3.23 -15.11 -6.07
N ILE A 166 -3.84 -14.44 -7.07
CA ILE A 166 -4.95 -13.51 -6.84
C ILE A 166 -6.16 -14.23 -6.24
N ALA A 167 -6.53 -15.39 -6.79
CA ALA A 167 -7.63 -16.20 -6.30
C ALA A 167 -7.37 -16.69 -4.85
N ARG A 168 -6.18 -17.18 -4.58
CA ARG A 168 -5.76 -17.62 -3.25
C ARG A 168 -5.84 -16.49 -2.22
N ARG A 169 -5.35 -15.29 -2.58
CA ARG A 169 -5.42 -14.11 -1.68
C ARG A 169 -6.86 -13.66 -1.44
N GLU A 170 -7.72 -13.71 -2.44
CA GLU A 170 -9.14 -13.40 -2.23
C GLU A 170 -9.79 -14.40 -1.28
N GLU A 171 -9.55 -15.70 -1.46
CA GLU A 171 -10.06 -16.74 -0.57
C GLU A 171 -9.58 -16.54 0.89
N PHE A 172 -8.28 -16.25 1.07
CA PHE A 172 -7.73 -15.88 2.38
C PHE A 172 -8.46 -14.69 2.99
N ASN A 173 -8.66 -13.60 2.23
CA ASN A 173 -9.34 -12.39 2.72
C ASN A 173 -10.81 -12.67 3.10
N ILE A 174 -11.50 -13.54 2.35
CA ILE A 174 -12.87 -13.96 2.65
C ILE A 174 -12.91 -14.75 3.97
N LYS A 175 -12.05 -15.77 4.12
CA LYS A 175 -11.94 -16.59 5.34
C LYS A 175 -11.61 -15.72 6.55
N LEU A 176 -10.58 -14.88 6.42
CA LEU A 176 -10.16 -13.98 7.48
C LEU A 176 -11.27 -13.01 7.90
N GLY A 177 -11.93 -12.37 6.91
CA GLY A 177 -13.05 -11.45 7.19
C GLY A 177 -14.24 -12.13 7.87
N SER A 178 -14.46 -13.42 7.65
CA SER A 178 -15.49 -14.22 8.33
C SER A 178 -15.07 -14.56 9.76
N ALA A 179 -13.83 -14.99 9.96
CA ALA A 179 -13.28 -15.36 11.25
C ALA A 179 -13.19 -14.17 12.22
N VAL A 180 -12.77 -13.00 11.75
CA VAL A 180 -12.66 -11.76 12.56
C VAL A 180 -14.02 -11.31 13.10
N ARG A 181 -15.11 -11.45 12.32
CA ARG A 181 -16.46 -11.06 12.77
C ARG A 181 -16.97 -11.84 13.99
N GLY A 182 -16.53 -13.07 14.14
CA GLY A 182 -16.91 -13.92 15.27
C GLY A 182 -16.29 -13.51 16.59
N LYS A 183 -15.37 -12.54 16.63
CA LYS A 183 -14.56 -12.14 17.79
C LYS A 183 -13.86 -13.33 18.48
N LYS A 184 -13.65 -14.41 17.75
CA LYS A 184 -12.88 -15.59 18.17
C LYS A 184 -11.48 -15.48 17.57
N TYR A 185 -10.59 -14.79 18.25
CA TYR A 185 -9.26 -14.40 17.72
C TYR A 185 -8.34 -15.58 17.34
N LYS A 186 -8.57 -16.78 17.91
CA LYS A 186 -7.71 -17.94 17.66
C LYS A 186 -7.71 -18.35 16.18
N GLU A 187 -8.86 -18.39 15.54
CA GLU A 187 -9.00 -18.79 14.14
C GLU A 187 -8.35 -17.77 13.16
N PRO A 188 -8.65 -16.45 13.22
CA PRO A 188 -8.01 -15.48 12.34
C PRO A 188 -6.51 -15.38 12.56
N ILE A 189 -5.99 -15.54 13.78
CA ILE A 189 -4.56 -15.58 14.06
C ILE A 189 -3.92 -16.78 13.34
N ALA A 190 -4.50 -17.98 13.46
CA ALA A 190 -3.98 -19.17 12.79
C ALA A 190 -3.98 -19.03 11.25
N LEU A 191 -5.03 -18.41 10.68
CA LEU A 191 -5.07 -18.11 9.24
C LEU A 191 -3.92 -17.17 8.81
N ILE A 192 -3.64 -16.13 9.60
CA ILE A 192 -2.54 -15.22 9.30
C ILE A 192 -1.19 -15.91 9.41
N GLU A 193 -0.97 -16.74 10.43
CA GLU A 193 0.26 -17.52 10.60
C GLU A 193 0.50 -18.47 9.42
N GLN A 194 -0.55 -19.11 8.91
CA GLN A 194 -0.47 -19.95 7.72
C GLN A 194 -0.10 -19.11 6.48
N GLU A 195 -0.73 -17.96 6.30
CA GLU A 195 -0.45 -17.06 5.18
C GLU A 195 0.97 -16.49 5.24
N GLN A 196 1.48 -16.16 6.44
CA GLN A 196 2.85 -15.68 6.64
C GLN A 196 3.90 -16.71 6.24
N LYS A 197 3.62 -18.02 6.38
CA LYS A 197 4.50 -19.09 5.91
C LYS A 197 4.58 -19.16 4.38
N ILE A 198 3.49 -18.80 3.68
CA ILE A 198 3.44 -18.79 2.22
C ILE A 198 4.07 -17.50 1.68
N LYS A 199 3.69 -16.37 2.26
CA LYS A 199 4.16 -15.04 1.85
C LYS A 199 4.24 -14.12 3.05
N PHE A 200 5.43 -13.93 3.57
CA PHE A 200 5.65 -12.98 4.65
C PHE A 200 5.55 -11.54 4.14
N SER A 201 4.87 -10.67 4.90
CA SER A 201 4.76 -9.24 4.57
C SER A 201 4.50 -8.40 5.81
N ALA A 202 4.92 -7.13 5.77
CA ALA A 202 4.69 -6.18 6.85
C ALA A 202 3.19 -5.98 7.15
N ASP A 203 2.32 -6.03 6.13
CA ASP A 203 0.87 -5.90 6.30
C ASP A 203 0.29 -7.06 7.12
N LEU A 204 0.75 -8.30 6.87
CA LEU A 204 0.32 -9.46 7.65
C LEU A 204 0.85 -9.40 9.09
N VAL A 205 2.07 -8.90 9.30
CA VAL A 205 2.61 -8.67 10.65
C VAL A 205 1.77 -7.64 11.40
N ALA A 206 1.40 -6.53 10.76
CA ALA A 206 0.56 -5.50 11.37
C ALA A 206 -0.83 -6.03 11.74
N LEU A 207 -1.45 -6.83 10.86
CA LEU A 207 -2.75 -7.45 11.11
C LEU A 207 -2.69 -8.50 12.23
N HIS A 208 -1.64 -9.31 12.25
CA HIS A 208 -1.39 -10.29 13.33
C HIS A 208 -1.23 -9.58 14.67
N LEU A 209 -0.42 -8.53 14.71
CA LEU A 209 -0.24 -7.69 15.89
C LEU A 209 -1.58 -7.14 16.40
N GLN A 210 -2.40 -6.57 15.51
CA GLN A 210 -3.71 -6.03 15.88
C GLN A 210 -4.57 -7.08 16.57
N LEU A 211 -4.70 -8.28 15.99
CA LEU A 211 -5.52 -9.36 16.57
C LEU A 211 -4.98 -9.86 17.91
N LEU A 212 -3.66 -9.93 18.06
CA LEU A 212 -3.05 -10.32 19.34
C LEU A 212 -3.32 -9.27 20.42
N LEU A 213 -3.22 -7.98 20.11
CA LEU A 213 -3.54 -6.91 21.05
C LEU A 213 -5.03 -6.84 21.39
N GLU A 214 -5.93 -7.02 20.42
CA GLU A 214 -7.38 -7.07 20.63
C GLU A 214 -7.79 -8.29 21.49
N SER A 215 -7.10 -9.41 21.34
CA SER A 215 -7.29 -10.61 22.17
C SER A 215 -6.62 -10.52 23.55
N LYS A 216 -5.95 -9.40 23.85
CA LYS A 216 -5.17 -9.17 25.07
C LYS A 216 -3.98 -10.12 25.24
N ASN A 217 -3.53 -10.75 24.18
CA ASN A 217 -2.32 -11.59 24.16
C ASN A 217 -1.08 -10.72 23.92
N THR A 218 -0.69 -9.97 24.95
CA THR A 218 0.41 -9.00 24.89
C THR A 218 1.78 -9.64 24.73
N ASP A 219 2.01 -10.75 25.40
CA ASP A 219 3.28 -11.50 25.31
C ASP A 219 3.44 -12.14 23.92
N GLY A 220 2.36 -12.68 23.38
CA GLY A 220 2.30 -13.18 22.01
C GLY A 220 2.60 -12.08 20.99
N ALA A 221 2.09 -10.87 21.21
CA ALA A 221 2.33 -9.73 20.33
C ALA A 221 3.81 -9.35 20.25
N LEU A 222 4.50 -9.27 21.40
CA LEU A 222 5.93 -8.96 21.44
C LEU A 222 6.77 -10.11 20.87
N SER A 223 6.50 -11.35 21.26
CA SER A 223 7.19 -12.54 20.73
C SER A 223 7.06 -12.64 19.21
N MET A 224 5.87 -12.36 18.65
CA MET A 224 5.64 -12.35 17.21
C MET A 224 6.46 -11.26 16.51
N LEU A 225 6.53 -10.05 17.07
CA LEU A 225 7.34 -8.96 16.51
C LEU A 225 8.85 -9.24 16.58
N ASP A 226 9.33 -9.83 17.69
CA ASP A 226 10.73 -10.22 17.82
C ASP A 226 11.13 -11.26 16.77
N LYS A 227 10.30 -12.30 16.59
CA LYS A 227 10.49 -13.30 15.53
C LYS A 227 10.44 -12.69 14.12
N ALA A 228 9.53 -11.74 13.89
CA ALA A 228 9.43 -11.08 12.59
C ALA A 228 10.68 -10.25 12.26
N VAL A 229 11.24 -9.54 13.23
CA VAL A 229 12.49 -8.77 13.10
C VAL A 229 13.69 -9.71 12.91
N GLU A 230 13.71 -10.84 13.60
CA GLU A 230 14.79 -11.83 13.49
C GLU A 230 14.79 -12.53 12.13
N SER A 231 13.62 -12.97 11.65
CA SER A 231 13.49 -13.76 10.43
C SER A 231 13.59 -12.89 9.16
N HIS A 232 13.15 -11.64 9.23
CA HIS A 232 13.05 -10.70 8.11
C HIS A 232 13.59 -9.31 8.46
N PRO A 233 14.87 -9.21 8.83
CA PRO A 233 15.48 -7.94 9.25
C PRO A 233 15.46 -6.88 8.14
N GLU A 234 15.35 -7.28 6.87
CA GLU A 234 15.24 -6.38 5.73
C GLU A 234 13.88 -5.66 5.62
N LEU A 235 12.87 -6.07 6.39
CA LEU A 235 11.55 -5.43 6.39
C LEU A 235 11.45 -4.37 7.48
N ILE A 236 11.29 -3.11 7.09
CA ILE A 236 11.18 -1.98 8.02
C ILE A 236 9.95 -2.08 8.94
N GLY A 237 8.81 -2.61 8.43
CA GLY A 237 7.54 -2.65 9.15
C GLY A 237 7.61 -3.28 10.54
N PRO A 238 8.14 -4.52 10.70
CA PRO A 238 8.29 -5.16 12.00
C PRO A 238 9.11 -4.34 13.01
N HIS A 239 10.21 -3.69 12.58
CA HIS A 239 11.03 -2.83 13.44
C HIS A 239 10.25 -1.63 13.98
N LEU A 240 9.53 -0.94 13.10
CA LEU A 240 8.70 0.22 13.47
C LEU A 240 7.55 -0.19 14.39
N LEU A 241 6.85 -1.28 14.09
CA LEU A 241 5.75 -1.79 14.90
C LEU A 241 6.22 -2.19 16.29
N ARG A 242 7.37 -2.87 16.42
CA ARG A 242 7.96 -3.25 17.71
C ARG A 242 8.22 -2.02 18.60
N GLN A 243 8.84 -1.00 18.05
CA GLN A 243 9.13 0.23 18.78
C GLN A 243 7.84 0.98 19.16
N MET A 244 6.90 1.12 18.20
CA MET A 244 5.63 1.78 18.44
C MET A 244 4.85 1.11 19.57
N VAL A 245 4.77 -0.22 19.57
CA VAL A 245 4.05 -0.98 20.60
C VAL A 245 4.71 -0.80 21.97
N LEU A 246 6.04 -0.90 22.05
CA LEU A 246 6.76 -0.71 23.32
C LEU A 246 6.59 0.70 23.87
N ARG A 247 6.72 1.74 23.04
CA ARG A 247 6.57 3.14 23.48
C ARG A 247 5.12 3.52 23.78
N SER A 248 4.20 3.24 22.84
CA SER A 248 2.85 3.81 22.91
C SER A 248 1.86 2.92 23.65
N TYR A 249 1.98 1.60 23.55
CA TYR A 249 1.06 0.66 24.18
C TYR A 249 1.53 0.23 25.57
N PHE A 250 2.78 -0.22 25.69
CA PHE A 250 3.35 -0.66 26.97
C PHE A 250 3.93 0.49 27.80
N LYS A 251 4.25 1.62 27.18
CA LYS A 251 4.92 2.77 27.82
C LYS A 251 6.25 2.39 28.46
N ASP A 252 6.95 1.44 27.88
CA ASP A 252 8.23 0.91 28.37
C ASP A 252 9.38 1.48 27.51
N GLU A 253 9.85 2.66 27.89
CA GLU A 253 10.95 3.35 27.18
C GLU A 253 12.28 2.59 27.25
N LYS A 254 12.52 1.83 28.34
CA LYS A 254 13.74 1.04 28.47
C LYS A 254 13.79 -0.08 27.42
N ARG A 255 12.69 -0.87 27.33
CA ARG A 255 12.58 -1.92 26.31
C ARG A 255 12.49 -1.34 24.90
N ALA A 256 11.84 -0.21 24.70
CA ALA A 256 11.79 0.47 23.42
C ALA A 256 13.17 0.90 22.93
N SER A 257 13.99 1.47 23.84
CA SER A 257 15.38 1.85 23.53
C SER A 257 16.26 0.64 23.21
N ALA A 258 16.12 -0.46 23.94
CA ALA A 258 16.83 -1.71 23.65
C ALA A 258 16.43 -2.31 22.30
N ALA A 259 15.11 -2.31 21.98
CA ALA A 259 14.60 -2.75 20.69
C ALA A 259 15.07 -1.86 19.53
N ALA A 260 15.22 -0.56 19.77
CA ALA A 260 15.77 0.39 18.81
C ALA A 260 17.26 0.07 18.51
N ALA A 261 18.06 -0.15 19.54
CA ALA A 261 19.47 -0.52 19.37
C ALA A 261 19.65 -1.85 18.63
N ASP A 262 18.85 -2.87 18.98
CA ASP A 262 18.83 -4.16 18.26
C ASP A 262 18.40 -3.99 16.78
N SER A 263 17.40 -3.14 16.51
CA SER A 263 17.00 -2.84 15.14
C SER A 263 18.13 -2.20 14.33
N ILE A 264 18.82 -1.21 14.90
CA ILE A 264 19.97 -0.55 14.25
C ILE A 264 21.05 -1.56 13.92
N GLU A 265 21.41 -2.44 14.86
CA GLU A 265 22.47 -3.43 14.67
C GLU A 265 22.15 -4.39 13.51
N ARG A 266 20.93 -4.90 13.46
CA ARG A 266 20.48 -5.79 12.38
C ARG A 266 20.43 -5.08 11.03
N LEU A 267 20.02 -3.81 11.01
CA LEU A 267 19.84 -3.01 9.79
C LEU A 267 21.16 -2.47 9.21
N LYS A 268 22.29 -2.56 9.91
CA LYS A 268 23.62 -2.21 9.36
C LYS A 268 23.93 -2.98 8.06
N LYS A 269 23.39 -4.18 7.90
CA LYS A 269 23.51 -4.97 6.68
C LYS A 269 22.60 -4.52 5.54
N TYR A 270 21.63 -3.65 5.85
CA TYR A 270 20.58 -3.18 4.92
C TYR A 270 20.51 -1.64 4.93
N PRO A 271 21.55 -0.93 4.44
CA PRO A 271 21.67 0.52 4.57
C PRO A 271 20.48 1.30 3.99
N LYS A 272 19.83 0.78 2.94
CA LYS A 272 18.62 1.42 2.37
C LYS A 272 17.44 1.34 3.33
N VAL A 273 17.24 0.19 3.99
CA VAL A 273 16.17 0.02 4.99
C VAL A 273 16.43 0.86 6.24
N LEU A 274 17.69 0.95 6.66
CA LEU A 274 18.10 1.83 7.75
C LEU A 274 17.85 3.30 7.42
N ALA A 275 18.10 3.71 6.17
CA ALA A 275 17.80 5.05 5.68
C ALA A 275 16.29 5.34 5.69
N ASP A 276 15.46 4.39 5.24
CA ASP A 276 13.99 4.54 5.28
C ASP A 276 13.50 4.66 6.73
N MET A 277 14.06 3.90 7.65
CA MET A 277 13.74 3.99 9.08
C MET A 277 14.12 5.34 9.67
N LEU A 278 15.30 5.85 9.36
CA LEU A 278 15.78 7.17 9.76
C LEU A 278 14.86 8.28 9.21
N GLN A 279 14.49 8.21 7.92
CA GLN A 279 13.55 9.16 7.32
C GLN A 279 12.18 9.16 8.00
N ASN A 280 11.66 7.99 8.36
CA ASN A 280 10.39 7.89 9.06
C ASN A 280 10.46 8.54 10.46
N GLU A 281 11.54 8.30 11.21
CA GLU A 281 11.72 8.95 12.52
C GLU A 281 11.85 10.48 12.40
N MET A 282 12.60 10.97 11.42
CA MET A 282 12.77 12.42 11.18
C MET A 282 11.47 13.13 10.77
N LYS A 283 10.49 12.41 10.17
CA LYS A 283 9.18 12.98 9.80
C LYS A 283 8.21 13.10 10.96
N LEU A 284 8.48 12.45 12.10
CA LEU A 284 7.66 12.61 13.29
C LEU A 284 7.69 14.06 13.78
N SER A 285 6.65 14.48 14.50
CA SER A 285 6.63 15.78 15.17
C SER A 285 7.74 15.87 16.25
N GLN A 286 8.14 17.08 16.61
CA GLN A 286 9.27 17.29 17.51
C GLN A 286 9.10 16.61 18.88
N ASP A 287 7.87 16.53 19.38
CA ASP A 287 7.49 15.87 20.63
C ASP A 287 7.48 14.33 20.54
N GLN A 288 7.40 13.77 19.34
CA GLN A 288 7.32 12.32 19.09
C GLN A 288 8.66 11.70 18.70
N ARG A 289 9.57 12.49 18.10
CA ARG A 289 10.87 11.99 17.63
C ARG A 289 11.88 11.91 18.78
N SER A 290 12.78 10.92 18.69
CA SER A 290 13.90 10.76 19.60
C SER A 290 15.21 11.24 18.96
N PRO A 291 15.78 12.40 19.37
CA PRO A 291 17.06 12.88 18.82
C PRO A 291 18.20 11.87 19.00
N ARG A 292 18.23 11.14 20.10
CA ARG A 292 19.23 10.09 20.36
C ARG A 292 19.07 8.96 19.34
N PHE A 293 17.86 8.51 19.08
CA PHE A 293 17.62 7.44 18.13
C PHE A 293 17.96 7.86 16.70
N ILE A 294 17.62 9.12 16.33
CA ILE A 294 18.05 9.71 15.04
C ILE A 294 19.57 9.71 14.94
N TYR A 295 20.28 10.12 16.00
CA TYR A 295 21.74 10.15 16.03
C TYR A 295 22.33 8.75 15.85
N ASP A 296 21.89 7.76 16.64
CA ASP A 296 22.40 6.40 16.60
C ASP A 296 22.16 5.73 15.22
N MET A 297 20.97 5.90 14.64
CA MET A 297 20.67 5.42 13.27
C MET A 297 21.55 6.09 12.23
N SER A 298 21.75 7.39 12.33
CA SER A 298 22.55 8.12 11.34
C SER A 298 24.01 7.75 11.40
N GLU A 299 24.61 7.55 12.59
CA GLU A 299 25.98 7.04 12.71
C GLU A 299 26.11 5.63 12.12
N ALA A 300 25.15 4.74 12.38
CA ALA A 300 25.11 3.42 11.77
C ALA A 300 25.00 3.48 10.24
N LEU A 301 24.17 4.38 9.71
CA LEU A 301 24.02 4.61 8.28
C LEU A 301 25.33 5.13 7.66
N ASN A 302 26.00 6.07 8.31
CA ASN A 302 27.27 6.63 7.86
C ASN A 302 28.36 5.55 7.69
N VAL A 303 28.36 4.53 8.55
CA VAL A 303 29.27 3.38 8.45
C VAL A 303 28.83 2.43 7.34
N SER A 304 27.55 2.02 7.36
CA SER A 304 27.03 0.98 6.46
C SER A 304 26.93 1.40 4.99
N ARG A 305 26.80 2.73 4.71
CA ARG A 305 26.74 3.27 3.34
C ARG A 305 27.91 2.87 2.44
N ARG A 306 29.05 2.54 3.03
CA ARG A 306 30.27 2.19 2.29
C ARG A 306 30.13 0.95 1.42
N THR A 307 29.12 0.13 1.65
CA THR A 307 28.75 -1.03 0.83
C THR A 307 27.98 -0.68 -0.43
N LEU A 308 27.54 0.56 -0.57
CA LEU A 308 26.72 1.07 -1.69
C LEU A 308 27.60 1.66 -2.81
N ASN A 309 27.04 1.88 -3.98
CA ASN A 309 27.73 2.61 -5.05
C ASN A 309 27.89 4.11 -4.69
N LYS A 310 28.78 4.83 -5.40
CA LYS A 310 29.15 6.23 -5.10
C LYS A 310 27.94 7.17 -5.02
N ARG A 311 27.00 7.07 -5.96
CA ARG A 311 25.79 7.92 -5.97
C ARG A 311 24.89 7.62 -4.76
N GLU A 312 24.67 6.35 -4.46
CA GLU A 312 23.91 5.94 -3.28
C GLU A 312 24.59 6.39 -1.98
N GLN A 313 25.92 6.27 -1.88
CA GLN A 313 26.69 6.79 -0.74
C GLN A 313 26.47 8.29 -0.55
N ALA A 314 26.52 9.08 -1.65
CA ALA A 314 26.26 10.51 -1.60
C ALA A 314 24.84 10.83 -1.08
N VAL A 315 23.82 10.11 -1.56
CA VAL A 315 22.44 10.28 -1.07
C VAL A 315 22.35 9.96 0.44
N MET A 316 23.00 8.89 0.89
CA MET A 316 23.01 8.54 2.33
C MET A 316 23.74 9.59 3.18
N LEU A 317 24.79 10.21 2.64
CA LEU A 317 25.51 11.32 3.31
C LEU A 317 24.62 12.56 3.46
N LEU A 318 23.81 12.90 2.45
CA LEU A 318 22.85 14.00 2.59
C LEU A 318 21.78 13.70 3.64
N LEU A 319 21.32 12.48 3.71
CA LEU A 319 20.39 12.05 4.76
C LEU A 319 21.03 12.12 6.15
N TYR A 320 22.28 11.64 6.28
CA TYR A 320 23.08 11.79 7.49
C TYR A 320 23.24 13.25 7.88
N ALA A 321 23.55 14.13 6.93
CA ALA A 321 23.68 15.58 7.17
C ALA A 321 22.39 16.18 7.73
N GLN A 322 21.24 15.82 7.16
CA GLN A 322 19.93 16.26 7.67
C GLN A 322 19.67 15.78 9.08
N ALA A 323 19.96 14.52 9.39
CA ALA A 323 19.84 13.94 10.71
C ALA A 323 20.75 14.63 11.73
N MET A 324 22.01 14.90 11.37
CA MET A 324 22.96 15.63 12.23
C MET A 324 22.50 17.04 12.53
N ASN A 325 21.92 17.73 11.54
CA ASN A 325 21.33 19.06 11.77
C ASN A 325 20.16 19.02 12.77
N ILE A 326 19.26 18.03 12.65
CA ILE A 326 18.16 17.80 13.61
C ILE A 326 18.71 17.58 15.03
N CYS A 327 19.83 16.86 15.15
CA CYS A 327 20.52 16.61 16.43
C CYS A 327 21.44 17.77 16.87
N SER A 328 21.44 18.91 16.15
CA SER A 328 22.27 20.09 16.43
C SER A 328 23.79 19.89 16.26
N PHE A 329 24.21 18.87 15.51
CA PHE A 329 25.60 18.58 15.16
C PHE A 329 25.95 19.18 13.77
N ASN A 330 25.80 20.51 13.62
CA ASN A 330 25.93 21.19 12.33
C ASN A 330 27.31 21.04 11.67
N CYS A 331 28.41 20.91 12.44
CA CYS A 331 29.74 20.64 11.90
C CYS A 331 29.83 19.26 11.23
N LYS A 332 29.16 18.24 11.78
CA LYS A 332 29.07 16.92 11.12
C LYS A 332 28.21 17.00 9.86
N ALA A 333 27.09 17.75 9.90
CA ALA A 333 26.21 17.98 8.79
C ALA A 333 26.94 18.66 7.61
N GLU A 334 27.74 19.71 7.88
CA GLU A 334 28.55 20.43 6.88
C GLU A 334 29.55 19.49 6.19
N LYS A 335 30.34 18.75 6.97
CA LYS A 335 31.34 17.80 6.44
C LYS A 335 30.70 16.69 5.59
N ALA A 336 29.56 16.18 6.00
CA ALA A 336 28.85 15.15 5.27
C ALA A 336 28.30 15.67 3.93
N ALA A 337 27.77 16.90 3.89
CA ALA A 337 27.31 17.53 2.66
C ALA A 337 28.48 17.80 1.70
N GLU A 338 29.67 18.21 2.23
CA GLU A 338 30.88 18.36 1.44
C GLU A 338 31.38 17.05 0.84
N GLU A 339 31.35 15.94 1.61
CA GLU A 339 31.71 14.62 1.11
C GLU A 339 30.73 14.14 0.04
N ALA A 340 29.42 14.39 0.22
CA ALA A 340 28.40 14.06 -0.77
C ALA A 340 28.60 14.81 -2.09
N GLU A 341 28.94 16.10 -2.02
CA GLU A 341 29.24 16.94 -3.19
C GLU A 341 30.35 16.32 -4.06
N LYS A 342 31.40 15.78 -3.42
CA LYS A 342 32.55 15.15 -4.11
C LYS A 342 32.20 13.79 -4.75
N LEU A 343 31.16 13.11 -4.27
CA LEU A 343 30.75 11.80 -4.77
C LEU A 343 29.72 11.88 -5.91
N PHE A 344 28.99 12.98 -6.02
CA PHE A 344 28.06 13.17 -7.12
C PHE A 344 28.78 13.47 -8.43
N THR A 345 28.24 12.97 -9.53
CA THR A 345 28.68 13.25 -10.90
C THR A 345 27.66 14.08 -11.67
N ASP A 346 26.40 14.08 -11.22
CA ASP A 346 25.34 14.89 -11.81
C ASP A 346 25.37 16.32 -11.24
N GLN A 347 25.34 17.31 -12.14
CA GLN A 347 25.47 18.73 -11.78
C GLN A 347 24.36 19.21 -10.82
N ARG A 348 23.13 18.71 -10.98
CA ARG A 348 22.00 19.08 -10.14
C ARG A 348 22.15 18.53 -8.71
N ASP A 349 22.60 17.26 -8.61
CA ASP A 349 22.85 16.61 -7.33
C ASP A 349 24.02 17.31 -6.59
N MET A 350 25.09 17.69 -7.32
CA MET A 350 26.22 18.46 -6.78
C MET A 350 25.77 19.84 -6.26
N GLN A 351 24.96 20.57 -7.03
CA GLN A 351 24.43 21.87 -6.61
C GLN A 351 23.59 21.74 -5.33
N THR A 352 22.76 20.70 -5.23
CA THR A 352 21.97 20.44 -4.04
C THR A 352 22.85 20.21 -2.81
N ALA A 353 23.90 19.40 -2.95
CA ALA A 353 24.84 19.14 -1.87
C ALA A 353 25.61 20.41 -1.46
N ALA A 354 26.05 21.22 -2.42
CA ALA A 354 26.73 22.49 -2.18
C ALA A 354 25.81 23.51 -1.44
N MET A 355 24.54 23.58 -1.82
CA MET A 355 23.57 24.42 -1.12
C MET A 355 23.40 24.00 0.36
N LEU A 356 23.26 22.70 0.62
CA LEU A 356 23.14 22.18 1.99
C LEU A 356 24.41 22.43 2.81
N LYS A 357 25.61 22.22 2.21
CA LYS A 357 26.89 22.54 2.86
C LYS A 357 26.94 24.01 3.28
N ASN A 358 26.61 24.94 2.38
CA ASN A 358 26.62 26.38 2.67
C ASN A 358 25.58 26.75 3.75
N TYR A 359 24.42 26.13 3.74
CA TYR A 359 23.41 26.30 4.79
C TYR A 359 23.94 25.88 6.16
N TYR A 360 24.52 24.69 6.29
CA TYR A 360 25.07 24.19 7.55
C TYR A 360 26.26 25.01 8.05
N LYS A 361 27.11 25.50 7.13
CA LYS A 361 28.21 26.42 7.45
C LYS A 361 27.68 27.70 8.10
N LYS A 362 26.65 28.33 7.52
CA LYS A 362 26.03 29.54 8.10
C LYS A 362 25.45 29.26 9.47
N LEU A 363 24.80 28.10 9.70
CA LEU A 363 24.31 27.72 11.01
C LEU A 363 25.43 27.57 12.04
N ASN A 364 26.58 27.03 11.65
CA ASN A 364 27.75 26.91 12.52
C ASN A 364 28.31 28.30 12.91
N GLU A 365 28.41 29.23 11.97
CA GLU A 365 28.86 30.60 12.19
C GLU A 365 27.93 31.35 13.14
N LEU A 366 26.62 31.28 12.93
CA LEU A 366 25.61 31.86 13.83
C LEU A 366 25.70 31.30 15.25
N LYS A 367 25.86 29.99 15.40
CA LYS A 367 26.01 29.34 16.70
C LYS A 367 27.25 29.83 17.45
N LYS A 368 28.38 30.01 16.74
CA LYS A 368 29.62 30.57 17.31
C LYS A 368 29.43 32.02 17.77
N GLN A 369 28.73 32.85 16.98
CA GLN A 369 28.43 34.24 17.33
C GLN A 369 27.54 34.36 18.59
N LEU A 370 26.56 33.47 18.70
CA LEU A 370 25.65 33.44 19.86
C LEU A 370 26.33 32.89 21.11
N SER A 371 27.26 31.94 20.99
CA SER A 371 28.01 31.39 22.13
C SER A 371 29.17 32.29 22.61
N GLY A 372 29.71 33.14 21.74
CA GLY A 372 30.76 34.11 22.08
C GLY A 372 30.25 35.42 22.74
N LYS A 373 28.92 35.57 22.88
CA LYS A 373 28.29 36.72 23.53
C LYS A 373 27.86 36.42 25.00
N LYS A 374 28.23 35.28 25.53
CA LYS A 374 28.10 34.91 26.94
C LYS A 374 29.46 34.98 27.62
#